data_f23c5d9add74aeecc749a0da86129c71
#
_entry.id   f23c5d9add74aeecc749a0da86129c71
#
_cell.length_a   1.000
_cell.length_b   1.000
_cell.length_c   1.000
_cell.angle_alpha   90.00
_cell.angle_beta   90.00
_cell.angle_gamma   90.00
#
_symmetry.space_group_name_H-M   'P 1'
#
loop_
_entity.id
_entity.type
_entity.pdbx_description
1 polymer ?
#
loop_
_entity_poly.entity_id
_entity_poly.type
_entity_poly.pdbx_seq_one_letter_code
_entity_poly.pdbx_strand_id
1 'polypeptide(L)'
;MRIAVLALQGAFIEHEQMLSRLGVEVFEVRQLADWLQPKDGLIIPGGESTTMTKLLYELGLFDPVKQAIEAGLPVFGTCAGLILLSTLGTMAVEVVRNAYGRQLGSFSVEAPFDFGSQSPASCPLPPAPCPLLMTFIRAPYIRRVLSEDVKVLAEVDGRIVAARQGNQLATAFHPELNDDTRVHEYFLDMCRNKMSSTTKG
;
A
#
# COMPACT_ATOMS: atom_id res chain seq x y z
N MET A 1 8.83 13.66 9.01
CA MET A 1 7.79 12.69 8.65
C MET A 1 8.20 11.33 9.18
N ARG A 2 7.27 10.65 9.82
CA ARG A 2 7.51 9.38 10.52
C ARG A 2 6.50 8.34 10.07
N ILE A 3 6.97 7.23 9.49
CA ILE A 3 6.11 6.19 8.91
C ILE A 3 6.16 4.93 9.79
N ALA A 4 4.98 4.43 10.16
CA ALA A 4 4.83 3.15 10.81
C ALA A 4 4.83 2.03 9.76
N VAL A 5 5.54 0.94 10.01
CA VAL A 5 5.48 -0.29 9.21
C VAL A 5 4.92 -1.41 10.08
N LEU A 6 3.85 -2.06 9.63
CA LEU A 6 3.24 -3.18 10.34
C LEU A 6 4.15 -4.41 10.25
N ALA A 7 4.95 -4.65 11.29
CA ALA A 7 6.00 -5.67 11.32
C ALA A 7 5.53 -6.96 12.03
N LEU A 8 4.32 -7.44 11.71
CA LEU A 8 3.77 -8.66 12.28
C LEU A 8 4.26 -9.91 11.51
N GLN A 9 4.35 -9.79 10.17
CA GLN A 9 4.75 -10.88 9.29
C GLN A 9 4.95 -10.31 7.88
N GLY A 10 5.87 -10.89 7.08
CA GLY A 10 6.05 -10.57 5.66
C GLY A 10 7.19 -9.60 5.36
N ALA A 11 7.10 -8.88 4.25
CA ALA A 11 8.17 -8.07 3.65
C ALA A 11 8.29 -6.65 4.27
N PHE A 12 8.29 -6.55 5.61
CA PHE A 12 8.34 -5.24 6.28
C PHE A 12 9.73 -4.62 6.23
N ILE A 13 10.81 -5.42 6.28
CA ILE A 13 12.20 -4.94 6.23
C ILE A 13 12.49 -4.26 4.88
N GLU A 14 12.00 -4.81 3.78
CA GLU A 14 12.18 -4.26 2.44
C GLU A 14 11.53 -2.87 2.32
N HIS A 15 10.34 -2.69 2.90
CA HIS A 15 9.72 -1.37 2.98
C HIS A 15 10.53 -0.38 3.83
N GLU A 16 11.07 -0.82 4.95
CA GLU A 16 11.92 0.01 5.83
C GLU A 16 13.18 0.46 5.11
N GLN A 17 13.83 -0.45 4.39
CA GLN A 17 15.02 -0.13 3.57
C GLN A 17 14.68 0.89 2.49
N MET A 18 13.54 0.73 1.80
CA MET A 18 13.09 1.67 0.78
C MET A 18 12.83 3.07 1.37
N LEU A 19 12.11 3.15 2.49
CA LEU A 19 11.82 4.42 3.17
C LEU A 19 13.10 5.08 3.72
N SER A 20 14.05 4.29 4.23
CA SER A 20 15.35 4.79 4.70
C SER A 20 16.16 5.39 3.57
N ARG A 21 16.15 4.78 2.38
CA ARG A 21 16.78 5.35 1.16
C ARG A 21 16.16 6.70 0.77
N LEU A 22 14.87 6.89 1.07
CA LEU A 22 14.14 8.14 0.84
C LEU A 22 14.29 9.16 1.99
N GLY A 23 15.12 8.87 3.00
CA GLY A 23 15.40 9.76 4.12
C GLY A 23 14.22 9.94 5.09
N VAL A 24 13.35 8.95 5.20
CA VAL A 24 12.16 8.97 6.05
C VAL A 24 12.43 8.20 7.34
N GLU A 25 12.00 8.76 8.47
CA GLU A 25 12.03 8.07 9.76
C GLU A 25 11.00 6.94 9.76
N VAL A 26 11.44 5.73 10.13
CA VAL A 26 10.61 4.52 10.13
C VAL A 26 10.64 3.89 11.51
N PHE A 27 9.52 3.30 11.92
CA PHE A 27 9.46 2.42 13.09
C PHE A 27 8.50 1.26 12.86
N GLU A 28 8.80 0.14 13.50
CA GLU A 28 8.00 -1.07 13.44
C GLU A 28 6.81 -1.01 14.41
N VAL A 29 5.67 -1.55 13.97
CA VAL A 29 4.51 -1.83 14.82
C VAL A 29 4.38 -3.34 14.98
N ARG A 30 4.70 -3.84 16.18
CA ARG A 30 4.62 -5.25 16.55
C ARG A 30 3.58 -5.53 17.64
N GLN A 31 3.15 -4.48 18.35
CA GLN A 31 2.19 -4.56 19.46
C GLN A 31 1.47 -3.23 19.64
N LEU A 32 0.45 -3.21 20.47
CA LEU A 32 -0.37 -2.02 20.70
C LEU A 32 0.44 -0.82 21.23
N ALA A 33 1.45 -1.04 22.08
CA ALA A 33 2.30 0.04 22.59
C ALA A 33 3.06 0.77 21.46
N ASP A 34 3.51 0.04 20.45
CA ASP A 34 4.18 0.63 19.29
C ASP A 34 3.19 1.45 18.44
N TRP A 35 1.95 0.92 18.30
CA TRP A 35 0.88 1.59 17.58
C TRP A 35 0.53 2.97 18.14
N LEU A 36 0.61 3.15 19.45
CA LEU A 36 0.27 4.42 20.11
C LEU A 36 1.28 5.53 19.84
N GLN A 37 2.45 5.23 19.27
CA GLN A 37 3.43 6.25 18.89
C GLN A 37 2.90 7.16 17.77
N PRO A 38 3.30 8.45 17.74
CA PRO A 38 2.91 9.37 16.67
C PRO A 38 3.45 8.91 15.33
N LYS A 39 2.62 9.04 14.29
CA LYS A 39 2.93 8.63 12.91
C LYS A 39 2.17 9.49 11.90
N ASP A 40 2.77 9.66 10.73
CA ASP A 40 2.21 10.43 9.62
C ASP A 40 1.60 9.51 8.54
N GLY A 41 1.91 8.22 8.58
CA GLY A 41 1.39 7.21 7.66
C GLY A 41 1.68 5.80 8.14
N LEU A 42 1.04 4.82 7.51
CA LEU A 42 1.16 3.39 7.79
C LEU A 42 1.46 2.62 6.51
N ILE A 43 2.43 1.70 6.55
CA ILE A 43 2.60 0.66 5.53
C ILE A 43 2.15 -0.68 6.10
N ILE A 44 1.29 -1.38 5.34
CA ILE A 44 0.88 -2.77 5.58
C ILE A 44 1.55 -3.63 4.52
N PRO A 45 2.62 -4.38 4.87
CA PRO A 45 3.43 -5.10 3.89
C PRO A 45 2.73 -6.32 3.32
N GLY A 46 3.31 -6.86 2.26
CA GLY A 46 2.99 -8.20 1.76
C GLY A 46 3.35 -9.30 2.75
N GLY A 47 2.65 -10.43 2.66
CA GLY A 47 2.84 -11.57 3.55
C GLY A 47 1.69 -12.57 3.43
N GLU A 48 1.39 -13.31 4.50
CA GLU A 48 0.24 -14.19 4.57
C GLU A 48 -0.93 -13.50 5.28
N SER A 49 -1.95 -13.11 4.51
CA SER A 49 -3.05 -12.23 4.97
C SER A 49 -3.90 -12.84 6.09
N THR A 50 -4.07 -14.16 6.13
CA THR A 50 -4.85 -14.82 7.19
C THR A 50 -4.12 -14.75 8.53
N THR A 51 -2.81 -15.04 8.51
CA THR A 51 -1.94 -14.91 9.69
C THR A 51 -1.89 -13.46 10.18
N MET A 52 -1.72 -12.51 9.25
CA MET A 52 -1.70 -11.07 9.61
C MET A 52 -3.03 -10.63 10.25
N THR A 53 -4.17 -11.05 9.69
CA THR A 53 -5.50 -10.76 10.27
C THR A 53 -5.63 -11.34 11.66
N LYS A 54 -5.21 -12.60 11.85
CA LYS A 54 -5.23 -13.25 13.17
C LYS A 54 -4.39 -12.50 14.19
N LEU A 55 -3.15 -12.14 13.83
CA LEU A 55 -2.25 -11.39 14.70
C LEU A 55 -2.80 -9.99 15.03
N LEU A 56 -3.44 -9.31 14.10
CA LEU A 56 -4.10 -8.03 14.37
C LEU A 56 -5.17 -8.16 15.46
N TYR A 57 -5.98 -9.23 15.45
CA TYR A 57 -6.96 -9.48 16.49
C TYR A 57 -6.31 -9.86 17.83
N GLU A 58 -5.34 -10.78 17.82
CA GLU A 58 -4.68 -11.26 19.03
C GLU A 58 -3.92 -10.16 19.78
N LEU A 59 -3.34 -9.20 19.01
CA LEU A 59 -2.58 -8.08 19.58
C LEU A 59 -3.45 -6.83 19.85
N GLY A 60 -4.77 -6.91 19.63
CA GLY A 60 -5.68 -5.78 19.83
C GLY A 60 -5.44 -4.61 18.86
N LEU A 61 -4.84 -4.87 17.69
CA LEU A 61 -4.49 -3.86 16.69
C LEU A 61 -5.57 -3.66 15.64
N PHE A 62 -6.50 -4.61 15.45
CA PHE A 62 -7.48 -4.59 14.35
C PHE A 62 -8.33 -3.32 14.36
N ASP A 63 -9.01 -3.05 15.47
CA ASP A 63 -9.87 -1.86 15.57
C ASP A 63 -9.09 -0.55 15.62
N PRO A 64 -7.98 -0.40 16.37
CA PRO A 64 -7.17 0.82 16.31
C PRO A 64 -6.63 1.16 14.94
N VAL A 65 -6.17 0.17 14.17
CA VAL A 65 -5.69 0.36 12.79
C VAL A 65 -6.84 0.79 11.89
N LYS A 66 -7.98 0.08 11.94
CA LYS A 66 -9.18 0.42 11.17
C LYS A 66 -9.64 1.85 11.44
N GLN A 67 -9.83 2.21 12.71
CA GLN A 67 -10.29 3.55 13.12
C GLN A 67 -9.33 4.66 12.66
N ALA A 68 -8.03 4.43 12.74
CA ALA A 68 -7.05 5.42 12.27
C ALA A 68 -7.12 5.65 10.75
N ILE A 69 -7.30 4.58 9.96
CA ILE A 69 -7.48 4.67 8.51
C ILE A 69 -8.78 5.41 8.18
N GLU A 70 -9.89 5.07 8.85
CA GLU A 70 -11.18 5.75 8.70
C GLU A 70 -11.11 7.23 9.11
N ALA A 71 -10.29 7.57 10.10
CA ALA A 71 -9.98 8.95 10.50
C ALA A 71 -9.03 9.68 9.52
N GLY A 72 -8.61 9.01 8.45
CA GLY A 72 -7.83 9.57 7.36
C GLY A 72 -6.31 9.45 7.51
N LEU A 73 -5.80 8.55 8.36
CA LEU A 73 -4.38 8.20 8.35
C LEU A 73 -3.99 7.67 6.96
N PRO A 74 -2.99 8.25 6.29
CA PRO A 74 -2.50 7.69 5.03
C PRO A 74 -1.99 6.27 5.22
N VAL A 75 -2.42 5.37 4.34
CA VAL A 75 -2.02 3.96 4.39
C VAL A 75 -1.63 3.44 3.02
N PHE A 76 -0.61 2.61 2.98
CA PHE A 76 -0.16 1.88 1.80
C PHE A 76 -0.12 0.38 2.09
N GLY A 77 -0.94 -0.39 1.35
CA GLY A 77 -1.00 -1.86 1.45
C GLY A 77 -0.44 -2.55 0.21
N THR A 78 0.55 -3.43 0.37
CA THR A 78 1.11 -4.23 -0.73
C THR A 78 0.67 -5.69 -0.62
N CYS A 79 0.25 -6.33 -1.70
CA CYS A 79 -0.11 -7.74 -1.79
C CYS A 79 -1.09 -8.18 -0.66
N ALA A 80 -0.63 -8.77 0.42
CA ALA A 80 -1.45 -9.10 1.59
C ALA A 80 -2.03 -7.84 2.27
N GLY A 81 -1.33 -6.71 2.21
CA GLY A 81 -1.81 -5.42 2.68
C GLY A 81 -3.05 -4.94 1.92
N LEU A 82 -3.11 -5.11 0.60
CA LEU A 82 -4.33 -4.88 -0.20
C LEU A 82 -5.49 -5.74 0.30
N ILE A 83 -5.24 -7.04 0.57
CA ILE A 83 -6.27 -7.94 1.10
C ILE A 83 -6.75 -7.45 2.47
N LEU A 84 -5.84 -6.97 3.32
CA LEU A 84 -6.17 -6.45 4.64
C LEU A 84 -7.03 -5.18 4.57
N LEU A 85 -6.74 -4.23 3.68
CA LEU A 85 -7.56 -3.01 3.50
C LEU A 85 -9.00 -3.37 3.10
N SER A 86 -9.17 -4.38 2.23
CA SER A 86 -10.48 -4.93 1.89
C SER A 86 -11.13 -5.64 3.10
N THR A 87 -10.37 -6.41 3.87
CA THR A 87 -10.87 -7.15 5.05
C THR A 87 -11.27 -6.22 6.20
N LEU A 88 -10.51 -5.15 6.42
CA LEU A 88 -10.84 -4.07 7.37
C LEU A 88 -12.12 -3.32 6.95
N GLY A 89 -12.52 -3.41 5.67
CA GLY A 89 -13.64 -2.68 5.10
C GLY A 89 -13.37 -1.18 4.92
N THR A 90 -12.10 -0.77 4.94
CA THR A 90 -11.71 0.64 4.78
C THR A 90 -11.56 1.03 3.31
N MET A 91 -11.23 0.09 2.44
CA MET A 91 -11.13 0.29 1.00
C MET A 91 -12.25 -0.45 0.27
N ALA A 92 -13.02 0.26 -0.56
CA ALA A 92 -14.18 -0.26 -1.27
C ALA A 92 -13.79 -1.07 -2.52
N VAL A 93 -13.14 -2.22 -2.32
CA VAL A 93 -12.67 -3.12 -3.37
C VAL A 93 -13.01 -4.58 -3.08
N GLU A 94 -13.31 -5.35 -4.11
CA GLU A 94 -13.44 -6.81 -4.05
C GLU A 94 -12.14 -7.46 -4.52
N VAL A 95 -11.48 -8.20 -3.62
CA VAL A 95 -10.15 -8.77 -3.87
C VAL A 95 -10.23 -10.29 -4.08
N VAL A 96 -9.57 -10.80 -5.12
CA VAL A 96 -9.37 -12.22 -5.36
C VAL A 96 -7.96 -12.61 -4.94
N ARG A 97 -7.85 -13.61 -4.04
CA ARG A 97 -6.57 -14.13 -3.56
C ARG A 97 -5.99 -15.17 -4.51
N ASN A 98 -4.66 -15.32 -4.51
CA ASN A 98 -3.94 -16.37 -5.26
C ASN A 98 -4.36 -16.47 -6.74
N ALA A 99 -4.47 -15.34 -7.40
CA ALA A 99 -5.16 -15.17 -8.67
C ALA A 99 -4.41 -15.70 -9.89
N TYR A 100 -3.11 -15.96 -9.77
CA TYR A 100 -2.23 -16.35 -10.89
C TYR A 100 -1.90 -17.86 -10.90
N GLY A 101 -2.60 -18.66 -10.09
CA GLY A 101 -2.48 -20.11 -10.06
C GLY A 101 -1.13 -20.64 -9.53
N ARG A 102 -1.02 -21.98 -9.43
CA ARG A 102 0.20 -22.65 -8.92
C ARG A 102 1.40 -22.57 -9.87
N GLN A 103 1.17 -22.36 -11.17
CA GLN A 103 2.22 -22.39 -12.20
C GLN A 103 2.94 -21.05 -12.38
N LEU A 104 2.30 -19.92 -12.02
CA LEU A 104 2.90 -18.58 -12.05
C LEU A 104 3.08 -18.05 -10.62
N GLY A 105 3.94 -18.69 -9.85
CA GLY A 105 4.17 -18.35 -8.45
C GLY A 105 4.74 -16.95 -8.25
N SER A 106 5.59 -16.48 -9.17
CA SER A 106 6.13 -15.14 -9.23
C SER A 106 6.52 -14.76 -10.65
N PHE A 107 6.34 -13.49 -11.01
CA PHE A 107 6.75 -12.90 -12.29
C PHE A 107 6.92 -11.40 -12.13
N SER A 108 7.64 -10.79 -13.08
CA SER A 108 7.75 -9.34 -13.19
C SER A 108 7.30 -8.89 -14.58
N VAL A 109 6.63 -7.74 -14.63
CA VAL A 109 6.17 -7.14 -15.88
C VAL A 109 6.31 -5.62 -15.79
N GLU A 110 6.67 -4.99 -16.88
CA GLU A 110 6.60 -3.54 -17.01
C GLU A 110 5.21 -3.16 -17.55
N ALA A 111 4.50 -2.32 -16.79
CA ALA A 111 3.15 -1.89 -17.13
C ALA A 111 2.92 -0.42 -16.74
N PRO A 112 1.96 0.27 -17.40
CA PRO A 112 1.63 1.65 -17.07
C PRO A 112 1.08 1.80 -15.65
N PHE A 113 1.56 2.83 -14.92
CA PHE A 113 1.01 3.25 -13.63
C PHE A 113 0.60 4.73 -13.70
N ASP A 114 -0.64 5.03 -13.31
CA ASP A 114 -1.18 6.40 -13.29
C ASP A 114 -0.89 7.09 -11.96
N PHE A 115 0.16 7.91 -11.91
CA PHE A 115 0.47 8.77 -10.77
C PHE A 115 -0.39 10.03 -10.72
N GLY A 116 -1.21 10.32 -11.75
CA GLY A 116 -2.03 11.53 -11.85
C GLY A 116 -1.20 12.81 -11.83
N SER A 117 -1.71 13.82 -11.14
CA SER A 117 -1.00 15.10 -10.95
C SER A 117 0.21 15.02 -10.00
N GLN A 118 0.39 13.90 -9.33
CA GLN A 118 1.51 13.63 -8.43
C GLN A 118 2.59 12.77 -9.12
N SER A 119 2.69 12.85 -10.45
CA SER A 119 3.73 12.13 -11.20
C SER A 119 5.11 12.53 -10.68
N PRO A 120 5.95 11.58 -10.28
CA PRO A 120 7.32 11.83 -9.88
C PRO A 120 8.09 12.57 -10.98
N ALA A 121 9.05 13.42 -10.60
CA ALA A 121 9.87 14.17 -11.56
C ALA A 121 10.68 13.26 -12.54
N SER A 122 10.84 11.99 -12.15
CA SER A 122 11.47 10.94 -12.96
C SER A 122 10.57 10.37 -14.07
N CYS A 123 9.27 10.69 -14.07
CA CYS A 123 8.37 10.29 -15.14
C CYS A 123 8.56 11.19 -16.38
N PRO A 124 8.81 10.60 -17.56
CA PRO A 124 9.22 11.39 -18.73
C PRO A 124 8.16 12.34 -19.27
N LEU A 125 6.88 12.16 -18.99
CA LEU A 125 5.79 13.00 -19.53
C LEU A 125 4.55 13.02 -18.60
N PRO A 126 4.39 13.99 -17.71
CA PRO A 126 3.10 14.23 -17.06
C PRO A 126 2.08 14.79 -18.08
N PRO A 127 0.79 14.38 -18.08
CA PRO A 127 0.08 13.52 -17.14
C PRO A 127 -0.10 12.06 -17.60
N ALA A 128 0.77 11.53 -18.46
CA ALA A 128 0.63 10.18 -18.99
C ALA A 128 1.04 9.11 -17.94
N PRO A 129 0.43 7.91 -17.98
CA PRO A 129 0.87 6.79 -17.16
C PRO A 129 2.34 6.46 -17.42
N CYS A 130 3.10 6.22 -16.35
CA CYS A 130 4.52 5.89 -16.42
C CYS A 130 4.72 4.37 -16.45
N PRO A 131 5.63 3.84 -17.29
CA PRO A 131 6.01 2.45 -17.18
C PRO A 131 6.67 2.19 -15.81
N LEU A 132 6.22 1.14 -15.14
CA LEU A 132 6.67 0.72 -13.82
C LEU A 132 6.94 -0.78 -13.84
N LEU A 133 8.10 -1.21 -13.33
CA LEU A 133 8.38 -2.63 -13.13
C LEU A 133 7.58 -3.13 -11.92
N MET A 134 6.69 -4.07 -12.14
CA MET A 134 5.80 -4.65 -11.14
C MET A 134 6.19 -6.11 -10.88
N THR A 135 6.61 -6.42 -9.66
CA THR A 135 6.96 -7.79 -9.23
C THR A 135 5.81 -8.42 -8.45
N PHE A 136 5.31 -9.53 -8.95
CA PHE A 136 4.19 -10.28 -8.37
C PHE A 136 4.68 -11.58 -7.74
N ILE A 137 4.22 -11.89 -6.53
CA ILE A 137 4.51 -13.14 -5.81
C ILE A 137 3.19 -13.67 -5.25
N ARG A 138 2.65 -14.74 -5.83
CA ARG A 138 1.36 -15.34 -5.45
C ARG A 138 0.27 -14.28 -5.23
N ALA A 139 0.27 -13.27 -6.11
CA ALA A 139 -0.42 -12.02 -5.92
C ALA A 139 -1.95 -12.16 -5.95
N PRO A 140 -2.68 -11.29 -5.21
CA PRO A 140 -4.09 -11.03 -5.43
C PRO A 140 -4.30 -10.16 -6.67
N TYR A 141 -5.56 -9.89 -7.01
CA TYR A 141 -5.96 -8.75 -7.83
C TYR A 141 -7.30 -8.19 -7.35
N ILE A 142 -7.61 -6.96 -7.72
CA ILE A 142 -8.90 -6.34 -7.47
C ILE A 142 -9.83 -6.76 -8.61
N ARG A 143 -10.85 -7.57 -8.29
CA ARG A 143 -11.86 -8.02 -9.26
C ARG A 143 -12.76 -6.87 -9.67
N ARG A 144 -13.14 -6.01 -8.71
CA ARG A 144 -14.09 -4.93 -8.89
C ARG A 144 -13.87 -3.84 -7.86
N VAL A 145 -13.99 -2.59 -8.29
CA VAL A 145 -14.16 -1.43 -7.41
C VAL A 145 -15.64 -1.32 -7.03
N LEU A 146 -15.92 -0.96 -5.77
CA LEU A 146 -17.26 -0.92 -5.19
C LEU A 146 -17.76 0.50 -4.93
N SER A 147 -16.93 1.52 -5.22
CA SER A 147 -17.26 2.94 -5.08
C SER A 147 -16.58 3.74 -6.19
N GLU A 148 -17.23 4.80 -6.64
CA GLU A 148 -16.67 5.77 -7.61
C GLU A 148 -15.47 6.54 -7.04
N ASP A 149 -15.30 6.58 -5.72
CA ASP A 149 -14.14 7.19 -5.05
C ASP A 149 -12.85 6.39 -5.22
N VAL A 150 -12.94 5.13 -5.70
CA VAL A 150 -11.78 4.29 -5.93
C VAL A 150 -11.23 4.57 -7.33
N LYS A 151 -10.04 5.15 -7.39
CA LYS A 151 -9.30 5.36 -8.63
C LYS A 151 -8.42 4.15 -8.93
N VAL A 152 -8.58 3.54 -10.11
CA VAL A 152 -7.68 2.53 -10.66
C VAL A 152 -6.39 3.22 -11.12
N LEU A 153 -5.24 2.71 -10.66
CA LEU A 153 -3.91 3.27 -10.98
C LEU A 153 -3.12 2.40 -11.95
N ALA A 154 -3.36 1.09 -11.95
CA ALA A 154 -2.71 0.17 -12.89
C ALA A 154 -3.55 -1.07 -13.14
N GLU A 155 -3.44 -1.57 -14.38
CA GLU A 155 -4.00 -2.86 -14.81
C GLU A 155 -2.92 -3.68 -15.54
N VAL A 156 -2.96 -5.00 -15.32
CA VAL A 156 -2.12 -5.97 -16.02
C VAL A 156 -3.01 -7.12 -16.48
N ASP A 157 -2.99 -7.44 -17.76
CA ASP A 157 -3.82 -8.48 -18.38
C ASP A 157 -5.31 -8.37 -18.03
N GLY A 158 -5.85 -7.12 -18.04
CA GLY A 158 -7.25 -6.84 -17.73
C GLY A 158 -7.62 -7.01 -16.25
N ARG A 159 -6.64 -7.11 -15.36
CA ARG A 159 -6.83 -7.19 -13.90
C ARG A 159 -6.33 -5.93 -13.23
N ILE A 160 -7.13 -5.37 -12.35
CA ILE A 160 -6.73 -4.20 -11.56
C ILE A 160 -5.70 -4.63 -10.53
N VAL A 161 -4.50 -4.04 -10.60
CA VAL A 161 -3.35 -4.40 -9.75
C VAL A 161 -2.89 -3.25 -8.84
N ALA A 162 -3.42 -2.05 -9.04
CA ALA A 162 -3.22 -0.93 -8.13
C ALA A 162 -4.45 -0.02 -8.11
N ALA A 163 -4.79 0.48 -6.93
CA ALA A 163 -5.88 1.43 -6.75
C ALA A 163 -5.61 2.38 -5.59
N ARG A 164 -6.28 3.54 -5.61
CA ARG A 164 -6.29 4.54 -4.53
C ARG A 164 -7.71 4.92 -4.18
N GLN A 165 -7.99 5.04 -2.89
CA GLN A 165 -9.23 5.62 -2.37
C GLN A 165 -8.88 6.63 -1.27
N GLY A 166 -9.06 7.92 -1.55
CA GLY A 166 -8.69 8.98 -0.62
C GLY A 166 -7.21 8.89 -0.21
N ASN A 167 -6.95 8.62 1.06
CA ASN A 167 -5.61 8.45 1.63
C ASN A 167 -5.13 6.98 1.69
N GLN A 168 -5.80 6.08 1.00
CA GLN A 168 -5.44 4.66 0.95
C GLN A 168 -4.88 4.32 -0.43
N LEU A 169 -3.65 3.81 -0.47
CA LEU A 169 -2.98 3.26 -1.65
C LEU A 169 -2.87 1.75 -1.49
N ALA A 170 -3.17 0.99 -2.55
CA ALA A 170 -3.01 -0.45 -2.55
C ALA A 170 -2.39 -0.95 -3.86
N THR A 171 -1.46 -1.89 -3.76
CA THR A 171 -0.88 -2.60 -4.90
C THR A 171 -0.96 -4.11 -4.69
N ALA A 172 -1.22 -4.85 -5.77
CA ALA A 172 -1.16 -6.31 -5.78
C ALA A 172 0.28 -6.83 -5.91
N PHE A 173 1.18 -6.01 -6.45
CA PHE A 173 2.60 -6.27 -6.63
C PHE A 173 3.42 -5.71 -5.46
N HIS A 174 4.72 -6.04 -5.46
CA HIS A 174 5.69 -5.71 -4.43
C HIS A 174 6.67 -4.64 -4.95
N PRO A 175 6.37 -3.33 -4.84
CA PRO A 175 7.31 -2.28 -5.26
C PRO A 175 8.57 -2.23 -4.38
N GLU A 176 8.49 -2.72 -3.13
CA GLU A 176 9.60 -2.80 -2.19
C GLU A 176 10.72 -3.78 -2.61
N LEU A 177 10.43 -4.66 -3.57
CA LEU A 177 11.41 -5.64 -4.10
C LEU A 177 12.18 -5.12 -5.31
N ASN A 178 11.87 -3.92 -5.79
CA ASN A 178 12.55 -3.27 -6.91
C ASN A 178 13.37 -2.07 -6.41
N ASP A 179 14.29 -1.58 -7.24
CA ASP A 179 15.02 -0.35 -6.94
C ASP A 179 14.23 0.94 -7.22
N ASP A 180 13.03 0.80 -7.81
CA ASP A 180 12.17 1.90 -8.19
C ASP A 180 11.42 2.47 -6.96
N THR A 181 11.73 3.71 -6.60
CA THR A 181 11.17 4.39 -5.42
C THR A 181 9.82 5.06 -5.67
N ARG A 182 9.39 5.19 -6.92
CA ARG A 182 8.27 6.05 -7.33
C ARG A 182 6.94 5.76 -6.63
N VAL A 183 6.62 4.49 -6.36
CA VAL A 183 5.37 4.15 -5.63
C VAL A 183 5.44 4.58 -4.17
N HIS A 184 6.62 4.42 -3.53
CA HIS A 184 6.84 4.88 -2.16
C HIS A 184 6.84 6.42 -2.09
N GLU A 185 7.48 7.11 -3.04
CA GLU A 185 7.43 8.57 -3.15
C GLU A 185 5.99 9.07 -3.29
N TYR A 186 5.18 8.42 -4.14
CA TYR A 186 3.76 8.72 -4.29
C TYR A 186 3.00 8.60 -2.97
N PHE A 187 3.24 7.53 -2.20
CA PHE A 187 2.66 7.37 -0.87
C PHE A 187 3.13 8.47 0.10
N LEU A 188 4.42 8.81 0.08
CA LEU A 188 4.96 9.88 0.94
C LEU A 188 4.36 11.26 0.60
N ASP A 189 4.06 11.51 -0.67
CA ASP A 189 3.35 12.73 -1.09
C ASP A 189 1.91 12.76 -0.60
N MET A 190 1.22 11.61 -0.54
CA MET A 190 -0.09 11.53 0.11
C MET A 190 0.00 11.91 1.59
N CYS A 191 1.04 11.46 2.31
CA CYS A 191 1.27 11.83 3.71
C CYS A 191 1.52 13.34 3.86
N ARG A 192 2.38 13.94 3.01
CA ARG A 192 2.68 15.39 3.01
C ARG A 192 1.43 16.22 2.79
N ASN A 193 0.60 15.85 1.82
CA ASN A 193 -0.62 16.55 1.46
C ASN A 193 -1.64 16.53 2.62
N LYS A 194 -1.75 15.40 3.34
CA LYS A 194 -2.60 15.31 4.54
C LYS A 194 -2.11 16.25 5.65
N MET A 195 -0.81 16.27 5.93
CA MET A 195 -0.22 17.18 6.94
C MET A 195 -0.52 18.63 6.62
N SER A 196 -0.36 19.04 5.36
CA SER A 196 -0.61 20.41 4.91
C SER A 196 -2.09 20.83 5.02
N SER A 197 -3.02 19.90 4.86
CA SER A 197 -4.47 20.16 5.00
C SER A 197 -4.89 20.34 6.46
N THR A 198 -4.23 19.64 7.40
CA THR A 198 -4.53 19.72 8.84
C THR A 198 -4.00 21.01 9.49
N THR A 199 -2.97 21.65 8.91
CA THR A 199 -2.38 22.88 9.45
C THR A 199 -3.17 24.16 9.06
N LYS A 200 -4.13 24.04 8.12
CA LYS A 200 -4.93 25.18 7.61
C LYS A 200 -6.36 25.25 8.19
N GLY A 201 -6.73 24.35 9.07
CA GLY A 201 -8.01 24.31 9.78
C GLY A 201 -7.84 24.61 11.25
#